data_02dbd7b89d75ea1b2c4d3f03abb880bb
#
_entry.id   02dbd7b89d75ea1b2c4d3f03abb880bb
#
_cell.length_a   1.000
_cell.length_b   1.000
_cell.length_c   1.000
_cell.angle_alpha   90.00
_cell.angle_beta   90.00
_cell.angle_gamma   90.00
#
_symmetry.space_group_name_H-M   'P 1'
#
loop_
_entity.id
_entity.type
_entity.pdbx_description
1 polymer ?
#
loop_
_entity_poly.entity_id
_entity_poly.type
_entity_poly.pdbx_seq_one_letter_code
_entity_poly.pdbx_strand_id
1 'polypeptide(L)'
;YELKDVTNYLISSSSEVMGMGIPYRSIWSMLNSATPNYSGIVNGIVNFYKSSDVPYCNMAAINCREMDNLASVMKEINSKYTLDSSIPLETIQPLDGFTPNLFYDMSVYVDSLKPSGYLKDQFAAQMQKTIKAAAHTDEAITMLKDPYRGTIFQVKSYCGLSISDPSQHS
;
A
#
# COMPACT_ATOMS: atom_id res chain seq x y z
N TYR A 1 9.39 -0.33 -6.38
CA TYR A 1 10.16 -1.16 -7.35
C TYR A 1 11.58 -0.63 -7.55
N GLU A 2 11.76 0.66 -7.75
CA GLU A 2 13.06 1.29 -8.04
C GLU A 2 14.12 1.07 -6.94
N LEU A 3 13.70 0.89 -5.70
CA LEU A 3 14.60 0.66 -4.57
C LEU A 3 14.98 -0.81 -4.35
N LYS A 4 14.46 -1.75 -5.17
CA LYS A 4 14.65 -3.19 -4.97
C LYS A 4 16.11 -3.64 -4.98
N ASP A 5 16.97 -2.94 -5.72
CA ASP A 5 18.38 -3.27 -5.86
C ASP A 5 19.28 -2.54 -4.84
N VAL A 6 18.74 -1.59 -4.09
CA VAL A 6 19.49 -0.80 -3.11
C VAL A 6 19.15 -1.14 -1.66
N THR A 7 18.01 -1.77 -1.39
CA THR A 7 17.65 -2.22 -0.05
C THR A 7 16.94 -3.58 -0.06
N ASN A 8 17.14 -4.36 1.00
CA ASN A 8 16.46 -5.64 1.16
C ASN A 8 15.02 -5.47 1.67
N TYR A 9 14.81 -4.47 2.51
CA TYR A 9 13.52 -4.18 3.12
C TYR A 9 13.27 -2.68 3.13
N LEU A 10 12.03 -2.32 2.87
CA LEU A 10 11.55 -0.94 2.89
C LEU A 10 10.36 -0.84 3.84
N ILE A 11 10.38 0.16 4.71
CA ILE A 11 9.19 0.53 5.49
C ILE A 11 8.73 1.88 4.95
N SER A 12 7.54 1.89 4.37
CA SER A 12 7.00 3.08 3.70
C SER A 12 5.47 3.13 3.76
N SER A 13 4.94 4.29 3.42
CA SER A 13 3.52 4.54 3.23
C SER A 13 3.17 4.62 1.74
N SER A 14 1.95 4.21 1.38
CA SER A 14 1.36 4.46 0.05
C SER A 14 0.55 5.76 0.02
N SER A 15 0.38 6.44 1.15
CA SER A 15 -0.20 7.77 1.27
C SER A 15 0.80 8.73 1.92
N GLU A 16 0.44 10.00 2.05
CA GLU A 16 1.30 10.97 2.69
C GLU A 16 1.51 10.65 4.18
N VAL A 17 2.74 10.82 4.66
CA VAL A 17 3.08 10.77 6.07
C VAL A 17 3.07 12.19 6.61
N MET A 18 2.26 12.44 7.63
CA MET A 18 2.09 13.77 8.21
C MET A 18 3.37 14.29 8.87
N GLY A 19 3.48 15.60 9.00
CA GLY A 19 4.66 16.30 9.48
C GLY A 19 5.15 15.93 10.90
N MET A 20 4.35 15.18 11.67
CA MET A 20 4.79 14.61 12.95
C MET A 20 5.90 13.54 12.77
N GLY A 21 5.99 12.97 11.55
CA GLY A 21 7.03 12.02 11.18
C GLY A 21 6.88 10.64 11.85
N ILE A 22 7.96 9.89 11.84
CA ILE A 22 8.00 8.52 12.38
C ILE A 22 8.35 8.56 13.87
N PRO A 23 7.61 7.84 14.75
CA PRO A 23 7.84 7.82 16.19
C PRO A 23 9.05 6.92 16.55
N TYR A 24 10.24 7.27 16.09
CA TYR A 24 11.47 6.47 16.25
C TYR A 24 11.70 6.00 17.69
N ARG A 25 11.40 6.85 18.68
CA ARG A 25 11.62 6.54 20.08
C ARG A 25 10.83 5.29 20.53
N SER A 26 9.60 5.13 20.06
CA SER A 26 8.73 4.03 20.45
C SER A 26 9.01 2.73 19.68
N ILE A 27 9.62 2.81 18.50
CA ILE A 27 9.91 1.63 17.66
C ILE A 27 11.39 1.27 17.63
N TRP A 28 12.27 2.02 18.33
CA TRP A 28 13.71 1.87 18.27
C TRP A 28 14.20 0.47 18.60
N SER A 29 13.69 -0.13 19.67
CA SER A 29 14.08 -1.49 20.07
C SER A 29 13.76 -2.56 19.04
N MET A 30 12.67 -2.35 18.27
CA MET A 30 12.24 -3.25 17.21
C MET A 30 13.06 -3.05 15.92
N LEU A 31 13.49 -1.82 15.65
CA LEU A 31 14.37 -1.50 14.51
C LEU A 31 15.80 -2.01 14.74
N ASN A 32 16.32 -1.83 15.96
CA ASN A 32 17.71 -2.14 16.31
C ASN A 32 17.90 -3.61 16.80
N SER A 33 16.98 -4.48 16.46
CA SER A 33 17.09 -5.92 16.74
C SER A 33 17.87 -6.63 15.63
N ALA A 34 18.64 -7.66 15.98
CA ALA A 34 19.27 -8.54 15.00
C ALA A 34 18.26 -9.18 14.03
N THR A 35 17.01 -9.34 14.47
CA THR A 35 15.87 -9.76 13.65
C THR A 35 14.78 -8.72 13.82
N PRO A 36 14.65 -7.75 12.89
CA PRO A 36 13.64 -6.69 12.98
C PRO A 36 12.22 -7.25 13.09
N ASN A 37 11.46 -6.72 14.04
CA ASN A 37 10.04 -7.03 14.19
C ASN A 37 9.21 -6.11 13.28
N TYR A 38 9.08 -6.46 12.01
CA TYR A 38 8.37 -5.62 11.03
C TYR A 38 6.92 -5.35 11.41
N SER A 39 6.22 -6.34 11.94
CA SER A 39 4.83 -6.16 12.40
C SER A 39 4.76 -5.19 13.58
N GLY A 40 5.65 -5.32 14.56
CA GLY A 40 5.74 -4.39 15.68
C GLY A 40 6.06 -2.97 15.25
N ILE A 41 7.00 -2.80 14.30
CA ILE A 41 7.37 -1.49 13.75
C ILE A 41 6.17 -0.83 13.05
N VAL A 42 5.54 -1.54 12.11
CA VAL A 42 4.42 -1.02 11.32
C VAL A 42 3.24 -0.67 12.23
N ASN A 43 2.84 -1.58 13.12
CA ASN A 43 1.75 -1.33 14.06
C ASN A 43 2.09 -0.22 15.06
N GLY A 44 3.34 -0.12 15.51
CA GLY A 44 3.81 0.94 16.40
C GLY A 44 3.66 2.33 15.77
N ILE A 45 3.99 2.44 14.48
CA ILE A 45 3.80 3.70 13.73
C ILE A 45 2.30 4.01 13.59
N VAL A 46 1.51 3.06 13.11
CA VAL A 46 0.06 3.29 12.87
C VAL A 46 -0.67 3.60 14.19
N ASN A 47 -0.35 2.92 15.29
CA ASN A 47 -0.95 3.17 16.59
C ASN A 47 -0.57 4.55 17.16
N PHE A 48 0.64 5.03 16.89
CA PHE A 48 1.03 6.40 17.23
C PHE A 48 0.11 7.41 16.54
N TYR A 49 -0.14 7.23 15.24
CA TYR A 49 -1.06 8.09 14.49
C TYR A 49 -2.51 7.96 14.97
N LYS A 50 -3.00 6.73 15.21
CA LYS A 50 -4.36 6.50 15.77
C LYS A 50 -4.62 7.25 17.08
N SER A 51 -3.58 7.48 17.86
CA SER A 51 -3.64 8.15 19.16
C SER A 51 -3.39 9.66 19.08
N SER A 52 -3.18 10.21 17.89
CA SER A 52 -2.86 11.62 17.67
C SER A 52 -4.05 12.42 17.16
N ASP A 53 -3.91 13.74 17.12
CA ASP A 53 -4.91 14.66 16.55
C ASP A 53 -4.97 14.60 15.00
N VAL A 54 -4.04 13.88 14.38
CA VAL A 54 -3.95 13.68 12.91
C VAL A 54 -3.89 12.18 12.61
N PRO A 55 -5.01 11.44 12.74
CA PRO A 55 -5.02 9.98 12.70
C PRO A 55 -4.99 9.42 11.26
N TYR A 56 -4.05 9.90 10.45
CA TYR A 56 -3.93 9.53 9.04
C TYR A 56 -2.59 8.85 8.78
N CYS A 57 -2.60 7.54 8.56
CA CYS A 57 -1.38 6.77 8.31
C CYS A 57 -1.67 5.41 7.67
N ASN A 58 -1.01 5.11 6.57
CA ASN A 58 -0.84 3.77 6.05
C ASN A 58 0.63 3.41 6.17
N MET A 59 0.97 2.20 6.55
CA MET A 59 2.36 1.80 6.67
C MET A 59 2.53 0.33 6.31
N ALA A 60 3.57 0.02 5.53
CA ALA A 60 3.92 -1.35 5.19
C ALA A 60 5.43 -1.60 5.31
N ALA A 61 5.78 -2.84 5.63
CA ALA A 61 7.13 -3.36 5.53
C ALA A 61 7.21 -4.33 4.34
N ILE A 62 8.05 -4.01 3.38
CA ILE A 62 8.13 -4.64 2.07
C ILE A 62 9.48 -5.36 1.94
N ASN A 63 9.45 -6.63 1.53
CA ASN A 63 10.64 -7.35 1.10
C ASN A 63 10.95 -7.00 -0.35
N CYS A 64 11.92 -6.13 -0.56
CA CYS A 64 12.28 -5.63 -1.89
C CYS A 64 12.85 -6.70 -2.81
N ARG A 65 13.42 -7.79 -2.27
CA ARG A 65 13.94 -8.93 -3.04
C ARG A 65 12.85 -9.72 -3.77
N GLU A 66 11.60 -9.58 -3.36
CA GLU A 66 10.46 -10.26 -3.97
C GLU A 66 9.73 -9.41 -5.04
N MET A 67 10.20 -8.19 -5.28
CA MET A 67 9.51 -7.27 -6.20
C MET A 67 9.54 -7.73 -7.65
N ASP A 68 10.62 -8.36 -8.12
CA ASP A 68 10.68 -8.90 -9.49
C ASP A 68 9.74 -10.08 -9.69
N ASN A 69 9.60 -10.94 -8.65
CA ASN A 69 8.65 -12.03 -8.65
C ASN A 69 7.21 -11.50 -8.69
N LEU A 70 6.90 -10.49 -7.88
CA LEU A 70 5.59 -9.84 -7.88
C LEU A 70 5.29 -9.17 -9.23
N ALA A 71 6.26 -8.45 -9.80
CA ALA A 71 6.13 -7.83 -11.11
C ALA A 71 5.87 -8.86 -12.21
N SER A 72 6.49 -10.04 -12.13
CA SER A 72 6.28 -11.15 -13.08
C SER A 72 4.86 -11.70 -12.99
N VAL A 73 4.34 -11.91 -11.79
CA VAL A 73 2.94 -12.35 -11.57
C VAL A 73 1.96 -11.29 -12.09
N MET A 74 2.20 -10.01 -11.78
CA MET A 74 1.35 -8.91 -12.28
C MET A 74 1.38 -8.79 -13.79
N LYS A 75 2.55 -8.96 -14.42
CA LYS A 75 2.68 -9.00 -15.88
C LYS A 75 1.83 -10.11 -16.50
N GLU A 76 1.81 -11.30 -15.90
CA GLU A 76 0.97 -12.40 -16.38
C GLU A 76 -0.52 -12.08 -16.23
N ILE A 77 -0.94 -11.54 -15.08
CA ILE A 77 -2.33 -11.12 -14.85
C ILE A 77 -2.73 -10.06 -15.88
N ASN A 78 -1.98 -8.97 -16.00
CA ASN A 78 -2.30 -7.86 -16.89
C ASN A 78 -2.24 -8.24 -18.40
N SER A 79 -1.54 -9.31 -18.77
CA SER A 79 -1.55 -9.82 -20.14
C SER A 79 -2.85 -10.54 -20.52
N LYS A 80 -3.65 -10.96 -19.54
CA LYS A 80 -4.84 -11.80 -19.73
C LYS A 80 -6.13 -11.11 -19.27
N TYR A 81 -6.02 -10.15 -18.36
CA TYR A 81 -7.17 -9.52 -17.71
C TYR A 81 -7.02 -7.99 -17.79
N THR A 82 -8.10 -7.33 -18.08
CA THR A 82 -8.24 -5.87 -18.05
C THR A 82 -9.40 -5.52 -17.14
N LEU A 83 -9.36 -4.36 -16.54
CA LEU A 83 -10.47 -3.89 -15.71
C LEU A 83 -11.72 -3.71 -16.60
N ASP A 84 -12.82 -4.31 -16.17
CA ASP A 84 -14.11 -4.15 -16.83
C ASP A 84 -14.57 -2.69 -16.68
N SER A 85 -14.82 -2.02 -17.79
CA SER A 85 -15.25 -0.61 -17.82
C SER A 85 -16.60 -0.35 -17.13
N SER A 86 -17.37 -1.41 -16.84
CA SER A 86 -18.61 -1.30 -16.06
C SER A 86 -18.37 -1.25 -14.55
N ILE A 87 -17.14 -1.54 -14.07
CA ILE A 87 -16.80 -1.46 -12.64
C ILE A 87 -16.53 0.01 -12.30
N PRO A 88 -17.32 0.62 -11.40
CA PRO A 88 -17.05 1.98 -10.96
C PRO A 88 -15.72 2.02 -10.18
N LEU A 89 -14.78 2.89 -10.59
CA LEU A 89 -13.45 2.99 -9.99
C LEU A 89 -13.48 3.30 -8.49
N GLU A 90 -14.50 4.02 -8.04
CA GLU A 90 -14.73 4.32 -6.63
C GLU A 90 -15.03 3.08 -5.77
N THR A 91 -15.33 1.93 -6.38
CA THR A 91 -15.50 0.66 -5.68
C THR A 91 -14.18 -0.05 -5.39
N ILE A 92 -13.12 0.34 -6.09
CA ILE A 92 -11.75 -0.15 -5.85
C ILE A 92 -11.15 0.76 -4.78
N GLN A 93 -10.59 0.17 -3.71
CA GLN A 93 -10.04 0.96 -2.61
C GLN A 93 -9.01 1.97 -3.09
N PRO A 94 -9.30 3.28 -3.07
CA PRO A 94 -8.33 4.30 -3.42
C PRO A 94 -7.29 4.46 -2.32
N LEU A 95 -6.07 4.80 -2.69
CA LEU A 95 -4.98 5.13 -1.77
C LEU A 95 -4.46 6.56 -2.00
N ASP A 96 -5.24 7.37 -2.69
CA ASP A 96 -5.05 8.80 -2.86
C ASP A 96 -6.39 9.54 -2.77
N GLY A 97 -6.34 10.86 -2.61
CA GLY A 97 -7.51 11.73 -2.56
C GLY A 97 -7.76 12.49 -3.86
N PHE A 98 -7.23 12.03 -4.99
CA PHE A 98 -7.44 12.68 -6.28
C PHE A 98 -8.84 12.37 -6.84
N THR A 99 -9.24 13.16 -7.85
CA THR A 99 -10.48 12.95 -8.59
C THR A 99 -10.18 13.19 -10.07
N PRO A 100 -10.13 12.13 -10.91
CA PRO A 100 -10.24 10.70 -10.53
C PRO A 100 -9.04 10.23 -9.69
N ASN A 101 -9.23 9.13 -8.94
CA ASN A 101 -8.15 8.48 -8.20
C ASN A 101 -7.09 7.92 -9.17
N LEU A 102 -5.82 8.01 -8.78
CA LEU A 102 -4.67 7.55 -9.57
C LEU A 102 -4.08 6.24 -9.04
N PHE A 103 -4.20 6.01 -7.73
CA PHE A 103 -3.60 4.87 -7.05
C PHE A 103 -4.64 4.10 -6.25
N TYR A 104 -4.60 2.79 -6.36
CA TYR A 104 -5.52 1.85 -5.73
C TYR A 104 -4.75 0.82 -4.90
N ASP A 105 -5.41 0.25 -3.90
CA ASP A 105 -4.90 -0.94 -3.21
C ASP A 105 -4.70 -2.07 -4.22
N MET A 106 -3.47 -2.62 -4.28
CA MET A 106 -3.11 -3.61 -5.30
C MET A 106 -3.95 -4.88 -5.18
N SER A 107 -4.28 -5.34 -3.98
CA SER A 107 -5.06 -6.57 -3.80
C SER A 107 -6.52 -6.37 -4.24
N VAL A 108 -7.13 -5.24 -3.89
CA VAL A 108 -8.51 -4.92 -4.31
C VAL A 108 -8.57 -4.72 -5.83
N TYR A 109 -7.54 -4.08 -6.42
CA TYR A 109 -7.44 -3.95 -7.87
C TYR A 109 -7.36 -5.32 -8.56
N VAL A 110 -6.49 -6.21 -8.11
CA VAL A 110 -6.36 -7.56 -8.68
C VAL A 110 -7.65 -8.36 -8.53
N ASP A 111 -8.32 -8.29 -7.39
CA ASP A 111 -9.63 -8.94 -7.20
C ASP A 111 -10.68 -8.41 -8.19
N SER A 112 -10.63 -7.12 -8.53
CA SER A 112 -11.53 -6.49 -9.51
C SER A 112 -11.29 -6.96 -10.95
N LEU A 113 -10.07 -7.38 -11.27
CA LEU A 113 -9.74 -8.00 -12.56
C LEU A 113 -10.33 -9.42 -12.70
N LYS A 114 -10.76 -10.05 -11.62
CA LYS A 114 -11.32 -11.42 -11.57
C LYS A 114 -10.42 -12.46 -12.25
N PRO A 115 -9.13 -12.56 -11.89
CA PRO A 115 -8.24 -13.53 -12.50
C PRO A 115 -8.68 -14.96 -12.20
N SER A 116 -8.21 -15.94 -13.00
CA SER A 116 -8.44 -17.36 -12.72
C SER A 116 -7.94 -17.75 -11.32
N GLY A 117 -8.53 -18.80 -10.72
CA GLY A 117 -8.15 -19.25 -9.39
C GLY A 117 -6.66 -19.47 -9.24
N TYR A 118 -6.01 -20.11 -10.22
CA TYR A 118 -4.56 -20.31 -10.22
C TYR A 118 -3.75 -19.00 -10.13
N LEU A 119 -4.07 -18.00 -10.94
CA LEU A 119 -3.36 -16.71 -10.93
C LEU A 119 -3.67 -15.91 -9.67
N LYS A 120 -4.90 -16.01 -9.15
CA LYS A 120 -5.25 -15.41 -7.86
C LYS A 120 -4.43 -16.02 -6.72
N ASP A 121 -4.29 -17.35 -6.69
CA ASP A 121 -3.51 -18.07 -5.68
C ASP A 121 -2.02 -17.73 -5.80
N GLN A 122 -1.48 -17.65 -7.01
CA GLN A 122 -0.09 -17.20 -7.23
C GLN A 122 0.14 -15.77 -6.74
N PHE A 123 -0.77 -14.86 -7.04
CA PHE A 123 -0.69 -13.48 -6.56
C PHE A 123 -0.73 -13.43 -5.02
N ALA A 124 -1.67 -14.11 -4.40
CA ALA A 124 -1.79 -14.16 -2.95
C ALA A 124 -0.52 -14.73 -2.28
N ALA A 125 0.02 -15.83 -2.81
CA ALA A 125 1.25 -16.43 -2.31
C ALA A 125 2.46 -15.49 -2.48
N GLN A 126 2.53 -14.75 -3.60
CA GLN A 126 3.60 -13.79 -3.83
C GLN A 126 3.47 -12.57 -2.93
N MET A 127 2.26 -12.07 -2.69
CA MET A 127 2.02 -10.98 -1.73
C MET A 127 2.47 -11.36 -0.32
N GLN A 128 2.23 -12.59 0.15
CA GLN A 128 2.70 -13.06 1.45
C GLN A 128 4.24 -13.07 1.59
N LYS A 129 4.97 -13.31 0.48
CA LYS A 129 6.43 -13.22 0.46
C LYS A 129 6.92 -11.78 0.46
N THR A 130 6.20 -10.92 -0.25
CA THR A 130 6.57 -9.52 -0.49
C THR A 130 6.23 -8.64 0.71
N ILE A 131 5.03 -8.77 1.30
CA ILE A 131 4.59 -7.95 2.41
C ILE A 131 4.87 -8.65 3.74
N LYS A 132 5.72 -8.05 4.55
CA LYS A 132 6.06 -8.55 5.90
C LYS A 132 5.09 -8.07 6.95
N ALA A 133 4.54 -6.88 6.77
CA ALA A 133 3.48 -6.32 7.59
C ALA A 133 2.81 -5.16 6.82
N ALA A 134 1.53 -4.97 7.04
CA ALA A 134 0.80 -3.79 6.60
C ALA A 134 -0.24 -3.41 7.65
N ALA A 135 -0.42 -2.13 7.90
CA ALA A 135 -1.45 -1.60 8.79
C ALA A 135 -1.85 -0.20 8.33
N HIS A 136 -3.05 0.23 8.71
CA HIS A 136 -3.60 1.53 8.36
C HIS A 136 -4.49 2.08 9.47
N THR A 137 -4.71 3.38 9.43
CA THR A 137 -5.81 4.07 10.10
C THR A 137 -7.07 3.97 9.25
N ASP A 138 -8.24 4.26 9.81
CA ASP A 138 -9.52 4.17 9.06
C ASP A 138 -9.60 5.20 7.93
N GLU A 139 -8.80 6.26 8.03
CA GLU A 139 -8.70 7.34 7.05
C GLU A 139 -7.25 7.63 6.69
N ALA A 140 -7.04 8.16 5.49
CA ALA A 140 -5.80 8.76 5.05
C ALA A 140 -6.07 10.15 4.46
N ILE A 141 -5.02 10.93 4.23
CA ILE A 141 -5.13 12.30 3.73
C ILE A 141 -4.10 12.52 2.62
N THR A 142 -4.43 13.35 1.65
CA THR A 142 -3.46 13.96 0.73
C THR A 142 -3.53 15.48 0.81
N MET A 143 -2.37 16.13 0.85
CA MET A 143 -2.21 17.58 0.83
C MET A 143 -1.92 18.11 -0.58
N LEU A 144 -1.72 17.23 -1.57
CA LEU A 144 -1.28 17.60 -2.91
C LEU A 144 -2.33 18.42 -3.68
N LYS A 145 -3.62 18.18 -3.43
CA LYS A 145 -4.71 18.88 -4.11
C LYS A 145 -5.06 20.21 -3.43
N ASP A 146 -5.08 20.23 -2.11
CA ASP A 146 -5.33 21.41 -1.28
C ASP A 146 -4.35 21.39 -0.09
N PRO A 147 -3.24 22.15 -0.18
CA PRO A 147 -2.19 22.13 0.85
C PRO A 147 -2.64 22.76 2.17
N TYR A 148 -3.79 23.44 2.21
CA TYR A 148 -4.29 24.07 3.43
C TYR A 148 -5.31 23.20 4.18
N ARG A 149 -6.10 22.39 3.44
CA ARG A 149 -7.18 21.59 4.04
C ARG A 149 -6.95 20.09 3.91
N GLY A 150 -6.20 19.70 2.87
CA GLY A 150 -6.07 18.30 2.49
C GLY A 150 -7.37 17.68 1.96
N THR A 151 -7.26 16.49 1.43
CA THR A 151 -8.41 15.66 1.04
C THR A 151 -8.35 14.36 1.82
N ILE A 152 -9.33 14.15 2.69
CA ILE A 152 -9.44 12.93 3.51
C ILE A 152 -10.21 11.88 2.71
N PHE A 153 -9.76 10.63 2.76
CA PHE A 153 -10.43 9.49 2.15
C PHE A 153 -10.40 8.27 3.07
N GLN A 154 -11.43 7.43 2.95
CA GLN A 154 -11.58 6.22 3.77
C GLN A 154 -10.64 5.12 3.29
N VAL A 155 -10.01 4.42 4.21
CA VAL A 155 -9.17 3.24 3.95
C VAL A 155 -9.81 2.04 4.64
N LYS A 156 -10.55 1.25 3.86
CA LYS A 156 -11.24 0.04 4.35
C LYS A 156 -10.36 -1.21 4.24
N SER A 157 -9.37 -1.17 3.35
CA SER A 157 -8.39 -2.23 3.16
C SER A 157 -7.05 -1.66 2.73
N TYR A 158 -5.98 -2.33 3.11
CA TYR A 158 -4.62 -1.94 2.74
C TYR A 158 -3.70 -3.16 2.72
N CYS A 159 -3.30 -3.58 1.53
CA CYS A 159 -2.41 -4.73 1.35
C CYS A 159 -0.92 -4.39 1.49
N GLY A 160 -0.56 -3.11 1.62
CA GLY A 160 0.82 -2.64 1.73
C GLY A 160 1.42 -2.09 0.45
N LEU A 161 0.76 -2.24 -0.70
CA LEU A 161 1.19 -1.72 -1.99
C LEU A 161 0.04 -1.04 -2.73
N SER A 162 0.40 -0.01 -3.49
CA SER A 162 -0.51 0.63 -4.44
C SER A 162 -0.17 0.27 -5.87
N ILE A 163 -1.16 0.37 -6.74
CA ILE A 163 -1.03 0.22 -8.18
C ILE A 163 -1.79 1.35 -8.89
N SER A 164 -1.28 1.77 -10.05
CA SER A 164 -1.97 2.66 -10.98
C SER A 164 -2.40 1.87 -12.21
N ASP A 165 -3.61 2.16 -12.70
CA ASP A 165 -4.08 1.60 -13.97
C ASP A 165 -4.00 2.68 -15.06
N PRO A 166 -3.00 2.62 -15.96
CA PRO A 166 -2.82 3.63 -16.99
C PRO A 166 -3.94 3.65 -18.03
N SER A 167 -4.71 2.57 -18.17
CA SER A 167 -5.85 2.52 -19.12
C SER A 167 -6.98 3.45 -18.73
N GLN A 168 -7.04 3.87 -17.48
CA GLN A 168 -8.07 4.76 -16.94
C GLN A 168 -7.70 6.25 -17.05
N HIS A 169 -6.48 6.56 -17.49
CA HIS A 169 -5.93 7.93 -17.54
C HIS A 169 -5.57 8.39 -18.96
N SER A 170 -6.03 7.65 -19.99
CA SER A 170 -5.82 7.97 -21.40
C SER A 170 -6.92 8.87 -21.97
#